data_c8de1aa160ae87232b1ddebf317b4f69
#
_entry.id   c8de1aa160ae87232b1ddebf317b4f69
#
_cell.length_a   1.000
_cell.length_b   1.000
_cell.length_c   1.000
_cell.angle_alpha   90.00
_cell.angle_beta   90.00
_cell.angle_gamma   90.00
#
_symmetry.space_group_name_H-M   'P 1'
#
loop_
_entity.id
_entity.type
_entity.pdbx_description
1 polymer ?
#
loop_
_entity_poly.entity_id
_entity_poly.type
_entity_poly.pdbx_seq_one_letter_code
_entity_poly.pdbx_strand_id
1 'polypeptide(L)'
;MLLFIFMLELILALTPTDYQHLARTIQVESAVGTMDEYCVAVSVLNRVRSPYFPNTVADVVYAPGQYEGFRKWRPVANPAVVNRLKSKEGQEKLLTAYSIIGNRTDFKGQRMLKYRVASEDPMCHNKGNFYHHYWQT
;
A
#
# COMPACT_ATOMS: atom_id res chain seq x y z
N MET A 1 1.04 -11.71 -15.85
CA MET A 1 1.31 -10.66 -16.84
C MET A 1 0.16 -9.66 -17.00
N LEU A 2 -1.08 -10.11 -17.21
CA LEU A 2 -2.24 -9.23 -17.35
C LEU A 2 -2.46 -8.35 -16.11
N LEU A 3 -2.39 -8.94 -14.90
CA LEU A 3 -2.54 -8.18 -13.63
C LEU A 3 -1.43 -7.13 -13.46
N PHE A 4 -0.22 -7.42 -13.90
CA PHE A 4 0.89 -6.48 -13.86
C PHE A 4 0.61 -5.25 -14.76
N ILE A 5 0.06 -5.48 -15.95
CA ILE A 5 -0.31 -4.40 -16.87
C ILE A 5 -1.39 -3.52 -16.25
N PHE A 6 -2.41 -4.08 -15.60
CA PHE A 6 -3.45 -3.32 -14.93
C PHE A 6 -2.90 -2.49 -13.76
N MET A 7 -1.96 -3.04 -13.00
CA MET A 7 -1.30 -2.29 -11.93
C MET A 7 -0.49 -1.12 -12.51
N LEU A 8 0.25 -1.34 -13.58
CA LEU A 8 1.02 -0.29 -14.24
C LEU A 8 0.09 0.82 -14.74
N GLU A 9 -1.02 0.47 -15.38
CA GLU A 9 -2.01 1.46 -15.85
C GLU A 9 -2.56 2.30 -14.70
N LEU A 10 -2.89 1.66 -13.57
CA LEU A 10 -3.36 2.36 -12.38
C LEU A 10 -2.30 3.33 -11.85
N ILE A 11 -1.05 2.88 -11.73
CA ILE A 11 0.06 3.72 -11.27
C ILE A 11 0.22 4.95 -12.16
N LEU A 12 0.16 4.75 -13.48
CA LEU A 12 0.31 5.84 -14.44
C LEU A 12 -0.88 6.82 -14.42
N ALA A 13 -2.03 6.38 -13.94
CA ALA A 13 -3.24 7.20 -13.85
C ALA A 13 -3.38 7.92 -12.50
N LEU A 14 -2.48 7.71 -11.53
CA LEU A 14 -2.57 8.36 -10.23
C LEU A 14 -2.45 9.88 -10.36
N THR A 15 -3.34 10.58 -9.67
CA THR A 15 -3.38 12.04 -9.64
C THR A 15 -2.43 12.57 -8.55
N PRO A 16 -2.07 13.88 -8.57
CA PRO A 16 -1.32 14.49 -7.47
C PRO A 16 -1.98 14.28 -6.11
N THR A 17 -3.31 14.36 -6.04
CA THR A 17 -4.05 14.12 -4.80
C THR A 17 -3.94 12.67 -4.33
N ASP A 18 -3.97 11.72 -5.25
CA ASP A 18 -3.77 10.30 -4.92
C ASP A 18 -2.39 10.08 -4.29
N TYR A 19 -1.34 10.68 -4.85
CA TYR A 19 0.00 10.58 -4.28
C TYR A 19 0.09 11.17 -2.87
N GLN A 20 -0.62 12.25 -2.60
CA GLN A 20 -0.68 12.81 -1.26
C GLN A 20 -1.37 11.87 -0.27
N HIS A 21 -2.49 11.27 -0.65
CA HIS A 21 -3.17 10.29 0.19
C HIS A 21 -2.30 9.06 0.45
N LEU A 22 -1.62 8.56 -0.57
CA LEU A 22 -0.69 7.44 -0.42
C LEU A 22 0.47 7.80 0.52
N ALA A 23 1.08 8.97 0.34
CA ALA A 23 2.17 9.42 1.20
C ALA A 23 1.75 9.52 2.66
N ARG A 24 0.60 10.10 2.94
CA ARG A 24 0.06 10.22 4.29
C ARG A 24 -0.20 8.86 4.92
N THR A 25 -0.73 7.91 4.15
CA THR A 25 -0.96 6.54 4.61
C THR A 25 0.36 5.83 4.92
N ILE A 26 1.33 5.94 4.03
CA ILE A 26 2.68 5.40 4.21
C ILE A 26 3.32 5.92 5.50
N GLN A 27 3.20 7.22 5.75
CA GLN A 27 3.81 7.85 6.93
C GLN A 27 3.32 7.26 8.25
N VAL A 28 2.09 6.76 8.27
CA VAL A 28 1.49 6.18 9.50
C VAL A 28 1.66 4.67 9.55
N GLU A 29 1.61 3.99 8.41
CA GLU A 29 1.47 2.54 8.35
C GLU A 29 2.76 1.80 8.04
N SER A 30 3.78 2.47 7.52
CA SER A 30 5.01 1.81 7.07
C SER A 30 6.26 2.29 7.80
N ALA A 31 7.35 1.54 7.61
CA ALA A 31 8.69 2.01 7.93
C ALA A 31 9.16 2.93 6.78
N VAL A 32 8.99 4.25 6.96
CA VAL A 32 9.30 5.25 5.95
C VAL A 32 10.79 5.18 5.56
N GLY A 33 11.06 5.29 4.27
CA GLY A 33 12.42 5.19 3.73
C GLY A 33 12.88 3.77 3.45
N THR A 34 12.04 2.77 3.65
CA THR A 34 12.33 1.37 3.33
C THR A 34 11.40 0.86 2.24
N MET A 35 11.64 -0.34 1.73
CA MET A 35 10.77 -0.95 0.71
C MET A 35 9.34 -1.14 1.22
N ASP A 36 9.14 -1.24 2.53
CA ASP A 36 7.81 -1.40 3.12
C ASP A 36 6.86 -0.25 2.75
N GLU A 37 7.37 0.96 2.53
CA GLU A 37 6.52 2.09 2.12
C GLU A 37 5.83 1.81 0.77
N TYR A 38 6.52 1.14 -0.15
CA TYR A 38 5.95 0.76 -1.45
C TYR A 38 4.99 -0.41 -1.32
N CYS A 39 5.26 -1.32 -0.39
CA CYS A 39 4.38 -2.46 -0.12
C CYS A 39 3.04 -2.00 0.47
N VAL A 40 3.06 -1.05 1.39
CA VAL A 40 1.83 -0.43 1.92
C VAL A 40 1.07 0.28 0.81
N ALA A 41 1.75 1.07 -0.02
CA ALA A 41 1.12 1.75 -1.14
C ALA A 41 0.46 0.76 -2.10
N VAL A 42 1.13 -0.34 -2.45
CA VAL A 42 0.57 -1.36 -3.33
C VAL A 42 -0.65 -2.04 -2.71
N SER A 43 -0.65 -2.27 -1.40
CA SER A 43 -1.83 -2.84 -0.74
C SER A 43 -3.06 -1.93 -0.88
N VAL A 44 -2.86 -0.60 -0.79
CA VAL A 44 -3.93 0.37 -1.07
C VAL A 44 -4.40 0.29 -2.52
N LEU A 45 -3.47 0.27 -3.47
CA LEU A 45 -3.79 0.18 -4.90
C LEU A 45 -4.49 -1.14 -5.24
N ASN A 46 -4.12 -2.23 -4.59
CA ASN A 46 -4.80 -3.51 -4.75
C ASN A 46 -6.26 -3.42 -4.32
N ARG A 47 -6.56 -2.70 -3.23
CA ARG A 47 -7.94 -2.45 -2.79
C ARG A 47 -8.71 -1.65 -3.84
N VAL A 48 -8.11 -0.60 -4.39
CA VAL A 48 -8.74 0.22 -5.44
C VAL A 48 -9.17 -0.63 -6.63
N ARG A 49 -8.41 -1.66 -6.96
CA ARG A 49 -8.70 -2.57 -8.07
C ARG A 49 -9.63 -3.73 -7.71
N SER A 50 -9.86 -3.95 -6.43
CA SER A 50 -10.69 -5.07 -5.97
C SER A 50 -12.16 -4.68 -5.96
N PRO A 51 -13.07 -5.55 -6.42
CA PRO A 51 -14.52 -5.28 -6.35
C PRO A 51 -15.07 -5.27 -4.93
N TYR A 52 -14.27 -5.70 -3.95
CA TYR A 52 -14.69 -5.80 -2.54
C TYR A 52 -14.34 -4.56 -1.72
N PHE A 53 -13.72 -3.56 -2.34
CA PHE A 53 -13.30 -2.32 -1.69
C PHE A 53 -13.74 -1.12 -2.52
N PRO A 54 -13.71 0.10 -1.95
CA PRO A 54 -13.92 1.30 -2.75
C PRO A 54 -12.94 1.41 -3.92
N ASN A 55 -13.32 2.12 -4.96
CA ASN A 55 -12.55 2.17 -6.21
C ASN A 55 -11.69 3.42 -6.40
N THR A 56 -11.51 4.21 -5.34
CA THR A 56 -10.60 5.38 -5.35
C THR A 56 -9.64 5.29 -4.19
N VAL A 57 -8.46 5.88 -4.35
CA VAL A 57 -7.47 5.94 -3.26
C VAL A 57 -8.07 6.64 -2.02
N ALA A 58 -8.71 7.79 -2.21
CA ALA A 58 -9.31 8.53 -1.11
C ALA A 58 -10.33 7.67 -0.34
N ASP A 59 -11.25 7.04 -1.04
CA ASP A 59 -12.30 6.25 -0.40
C ASP A 59 -11.74 5.00 0.30
N VAL A 60 -10.68 4.41 -0.22
CA VAL A 60 -10.00 3.28 0.42
C VAL A 60 -9.39 3.73 1.75
N VAL A 61 -8.62 4.82 1.76
CA VAL A 61 -7.88 5.24 2.96
C VAL A 61 -8.79 5.86 4.01
N TYR A 62 -9.92 6.43 3.62
CA TYR A 62 -10.91 6.99 4.55
C TYR A 62 -12.00 6.00 4.98
N ALA A 63 -12.00 4.78 4.47
CA ALA A 63 -13.02 3.79 4.84
C ALA A 63 -13.02 3.55 6.36
N PRO A 64 -14.21 3.50 7.00
CA PRO A 64 -14.29 3.25 8.44
C PRO A 64 -13.61 1.95 8.86
N GLY A 65 -12.85 1.99 9.96
CA GLY A 65 -12.12 0.84 10.46
C GLY A 65 -10.84 0.49 9.71
N GLN A 66 -10.50 1.26 8.67
CA GLN A 66 -9.28 1.07 7.88
C GLN A 66 -8.33 2.24 8.12
N TYR A 67 -7.02 1.94 8.15
CA TYR A 67 -5.97 2.96 8.28
C TYR A 67 -6.27 3.97 9.41
N GLU A 68 -6.58 3.46 10.60
CA GLU A 68 -7.00 4.30 11.73
C GLU A 68 -5.96 5.34 12.12
N GLY A 69 -4.69 5.03 12.00
CA GLY A 69 -3.61 5.98 12.24
C GLY A 69 -3.73 7.21 11.33
N PHE A 70 -4.07 7.01 10.06
CA PHE A 70 -4.32 8.09 9.11
C PHE A 70 -5.45 9.00 9.59
N ARG A 71 -6.54 8.42 10.06
CA ARG A 71 -7.71 9.18 10.53
C ARG A 71 -7.44 9.86 11.87
N LYS A 72 -6.77 9.16 12.78
CA LYS A 72 -6.49 9.63 14.14
C LYS A 72 -5.47 10.78 14.15
N TRP A 73 -4.40 10.63 13.42
CA TRP A 73 -3.28 11.56 13.45
C TRP A 73 -3.36 12.65 12.38
N ARG A 74 -4.14 12.44 11.33
CA ARG A 74 -4.32 13.35 10.19
C ARG A 74 -2.99 13.91 9.70
N PRO A 75 -2.03 13.05 9.32
CA PRO A 75 -0.69 13.51 8.94
C PRO A 75 -0.75 14.42 7.72
N VAL A 76 0.15 15.40 7.68
CA VAL A 76 0.39 16.19 6.47
C VAL A 76 1.31 15.38 5.57
N ALA A 77 1.04 15.37 4.26
CA ALA A 77 1.88 14.66 3.31
C ALA A 77 3.29 15.27 3.28
N ASN A 78 4.31 14.46 3.58
CA ASN A 78 5.71 14.87 3.51
C ASN A 78 6.11 14.95 2.04
N PRO A 79 6.58 16.12 1.55
CA PRO A 79 7.00 16.27 0.14
C PRO A 79 8.05 15.25 -0.29
N ALA A 80 8.96 14.85 0.61
CA ALA A 80 9.97 13.85 0.29
C ALA A 80 9.36 12.49 -0.02
N VAL A 81 8.33 12.08 0.73
CA VAL A 81 7.60 10.83 0.48
C VAL A 81 6.83 10.91 -0.83
N VAL A 82 6.12 12.01 -1.05
CA VAL A 82 5.40 12.25 -2.31
C VAL A 82 6.34 12.18 -3.50
N ASN A 83 7.48 12.86 -3.43
CA ASN A 83 8.44 12.91 -4.53
C ASN A 83 9.07 11.54 -4.81
N ARG A 84 9.36 10.75 -3.76
CA ARG A 84 9.85 9.38 -3.95
C ARG A 84 8.83 8.51 -4.70
N LEU A 85 7.57 8.57 -4.32
CA LEU A 85 6.51 7.80 -4.99
C LEU A 85 6.37 8.17 -6.47
N LYS A 86 6.44 9.47 -6.77
CA LYS A 86 6.26 10.00 -8.14
C LYS A 86 7.46 9.79 -9.04
N SER A 87 8.64 9.59 -8.48
CA SER A 87 9.87 9.44 -9.24
C SER A 87 9.84 8.18 -10.10
N LYS A 88 10.65 8.15 -11.16
CA LYS A 88 10.82 6.95 -11.98
C LYS A 88 11.24 5.76 -11.13
N GLU A 89 12.22 5.96 -10.23
CA GLU A 89 12.68 4.92 -9.31
C GLU A 89 11.55 4.46 -8.39
N GLY A 90 10.76 5.38 -7.86
CA GLY A 90 9.61 5.04 -7.00
C GLY A 90 8.56 4.22 -7.74
N GLN A 91 8.27 4.55 -8.99
CA GLN A 91 7.34 3.77 -9.79
C GLN A 91 7.84 2.35 -10.07
N GLU A 92 9.13 2.21 -10.31
CA GLU A 92 9.75 0.88 -10.44
C GLU A 92 9.66 0.09 -9.13
N LYS A 93 9.86 0.76 -8.00
CA LYS A 93 9.72 0.13 -6.66
C LYS A 93 8.28 -0.27 -6.35
N LEU A 94 7.30 0.48 -6.80
CA LEU A 94 5.88 0.06 -6.69
C LEU A 94 5.64 -1.25 -7.44
N LEU A 95 6.19 -1.38 -8.64
CA LEU A 95 6.06 -2.62 -9.41
C LEU A 95 6.83 -3.77 -8.75
N THR A 96 7.99 -3.50 -8.17
CA THR A 96 8.75 -4.50 -7.39
C THR A 96 7.93 -4.96 -6.18
N ALA A 97 7.33 -4.02 -5.44
CA ALA A 97 6.46 -4.34 -4.31
C ALA A 97 5.28 -5.21 -4.75
N TYR A 98 4.69 -4.89 -5.89
CA TYR A 98 3.61 -5.70 -6.44
C TYR A 98 4.07 -7.13 -6.78
N SER A 99 5.29 -7.30 -7.27
CA SER A 99 5.85 -8.64 -7.50
C SER A 99 6.04 -9.44 -6.20
N ILE A 100 6.24 -8.74 -5.08
CA ILE A 100 6.42 -9.36 -3.76
C ILE A 100 5.08 -9.73 -3.12
N ILE A 101 4.18 -8.77 -2.97
CA ILE A 101 2.91 -8.99 -2.27
C ILE A 101 1.77 -9.44 -3.19
N GLY A 102 1.94 -9.34 -4.51
CA GLY A 102 0.89 -9.68 -5.46
C GLY A 102 -0.34 -8.80 -5.28
N ASN A 103 -1.52 -9.41 -5.36
CA ASN A 103 -2.80 -8.71 -5.20
C ASN A 103 -3.34 -8.73 -3.77
N ARG A 104 -2.48 -8.95 -2.78
CA ARG A 104 -2.88 -8.90 -1.38
C ARG A 104 -3.32 -7.51 -0.99
N THR A 105 -4.37 -7.42 -0.18
CA THR A 105 -5.03 -6.16 0.15
C THR A 105 -4.85 -5.74 1.60
N ASP A 106 -4.42 -6.65 2.47
CA ASP A 106 -4.38 -6.43 3.91
C ASP A 106 -2.99 -6.68 4.46
N PHE A 107 -2.68 -6.04 5.58
CA PHE A 107 -1.46 -6.32 6.33
C PHE A 107 -1.74 -6.19 7.83
N LYS A 108 -1.09 -7.03 8.61
CA LYS A 108 -1.19 -7.05 10.08
C LYS A 108 0.14 -7.45 10.69
N GLY A 109 0.33 -7.10 11.95
CA GLY A 109 1.44 -7.64 12.74
C GLY A 109 1.28 -9.17 12.90
N GLN A 110 2.41 -9.85 13.05
CA GLN A 110 2.47 -11.31 13.09
C GLN A 110 1.50 -11.94 14.10
N ARG A 111 1.33 -11.32 15.25
CA ARG A 111 0.46 -11.85 16.34
C ARG A 111 -1.02 -11.85 15.98
N MET A 112 -1.41 -11.05 14.99
CA MET A 112 -2.80 -10.87 14.61
C MET A 112 -3.22 -11.74 13.44
N LEU A 113 -2.28 -12.47 12.84
CA LEU A 113 -2.56 -13.33 11.69
C LEU A 113 -2.89 -14.73 12.14
N LYS A 114 -4.02 -15.23 11.66
CA LYS A 114 -4.40 -16.65 11.80
C LYS A 114 -3.49 -17.53 10.95
N TYR A 115 -3.15 -17.05 9.76
CA TYR A 115 -2.27 -17.75 8.83
C TYR A 115 -1.13 -16.84 8.41
N ARG A 116 0.07 -17.39 8.34
CA ARG A 116 1.19 -16.71 7.70
C ARG A 116 1.07 -16.91 6.19
N VAL A 117 1.31 -15.86 5.46
CA VAL A 117 1.26 -15.88 4.00
C VAL A 117 2.65 -15.74 3.40
N ALA A 118 2.75 -16.08 2.13
CA ALA A 118 4.03 -16.10 1.43
C ALA A 118 4.72 -14.74 1.32
N SER A 119 4.03 -13.66 1.66
CA SER A 119 4.59 -12.30 1.65
C SER A 119 5.42 -11.96 2.88
N GLU A 120 5.96 -12.94 3.59
CA GLU A 120 6.94 -12.73 4.66
C GLU A 120 8.30 -12.29 4.10
N ASP A 121 8.31 -11.63 2.96
CA ASP A 121 9.52 -11.13 2.35
C ASP A 121 10.12 -10.02 3.22
N PRO A 122 11.41 -10.10 3.59
CA PRO A 122 12.05 -9.09 4.44
C PRO A 122 11.94 -7.67 3.89
N MET A 123 11.87 -7.51 2.57
CA MET A 123 11.75 -6.17 1.96
C MET A 123 10.41 -5.51 2.28
N CYS A 124 9.34 -6.29 2.48
CA CYS A 124 8.02 -5.79 2.84
C CYS A 124 7.69 -5.97 4.32
N HIS A 125 8.66 -6.34 5.16
CA HIS A 125 8.43 -6.69 6.56
C HIS A 125 9.13 -5.77 7.56
N ASN A 126 9.57 -4.61 7.13
CA ASN A 126 10.43 -3.73 7.95
C ASN A 126 9.73 -3.17 9.20
N LYS A 127 8.40 -3.10 9.21
CA LYS A 127 7.61 -2.68 10.38
C LYS A 127 6.86 -3.84 11.03
N GLY A 128 7.23 -5.07 10.74
CA GLY A 128 6.55 -6.26 11.25
C GLY A 128 5.23 -6.57 10.56
N ASN A 129 4.96 -5.99 9.41
CA ASN A 129 3.73 -6.25 8.66
C ASN A 129 3.82 -7.56 7.88
N PHE A 130 2.74 -8.32 7.92
CA PHE A 130 2.53 -9.49 7.06
C PHE A 130 1.38 -9.20 6.13
N TYR A 131 1.61 -9.30 4.81
CA TYR A 131 0.59 -9.04 3.81
C TYR A 131 -0.21 -10.31 3.53
N HIS A 132 -1.53 -10.17 3.43
CA HIS A 132 -2.41 -11.29 3.22
C HIS A 132 -3.63 -10.89 2.40
N HIS A 133 -4.37 -11.88 1.93
CA HIS A 133 -5.64 -11.63 1.27
C HIS A 133 -6.73 -11.39 2.32
N TYR A 134 -7.75 -10.60 1.97
CA TYR A 134 -8.82 -10.23 2.89
C TYR A 134 -9.57 -11.45 3.46
N TRP A 135 -9.60 -12.56 2.73
CA TRP A 135 -10.24 -13.80 3.18
C TRP A 135 -9.39 -14.64 4.14
N GLN A 136 -8.16 -14.22 4.42
CA GLN A 136 -7.23 -14.95 5.29
C GLN A 136 -7.17 -14.41 6.73
N THR A 137 -8.06 -13.50 7.06
CA THR A 137 -8.09 -12.88 8.40
C THR A 137 -8.78 -13.72 9.46
#